data_ab98e160e508e3118b3c0450cc6e0671
#
_entry.id   ab98e160e508e3118b3c0450cc6e0671
#
_cell.length_a   1.000
_cell.length_b   1.000
_cell.length_c   1.000
_cell.angle_alpha   90.00
_cell.angle_beta   90.00
_cell.angle_gamma   90.00
#
_symmetry.space_group_name_H-M   'P 1'
#
loop_
_entity.id
_entity.type
_entity.pdbx_description
1 polymer ?
#
loop_
_entity_poly.entity_id
_entity_poly.type
_entity_poly.pdbx_seq_one_letter_code
_entity_poly.pdbx_strand_id
1 'polypeptide(L)'
;IYKDLRSAFDEEKKEWEMEIGKDLSIRFTNPQVIFALGKSDVTPTFQKILNDFLPRYFNILLKEEYRTRIKEIRIEGHTDTLAIYSKSSDPYIGNVLLSQERSAKVLEYFRQMEYYKNLSEKQKEQLQYWITANGLSYGRTLDDNKQESFLSHEPINANYSRRVEFRIIT
;
A
#
# COMPACT_ATOMS: atom_id res chain seq x y z
N ILE A 1 16.84 5.05 5.13
CA ILE A 1 15.72 4.38 4.41
C ILE A 1 15.10 5.34 3.40
N TYR A 2 14.62 6.49 3.82
CA TYR A 2 13.96 7.47 2.93
C TYR A 2 14.79 7.83 1.70
N LYS A 3 16.07 8.13 1.91
CA LYS A 3 16.98 8.49 0.83
C LYS A 3 17.16 7.37 -0.19
N ASP A 4 17.29 6.13 0.28
CA ASP A 4 17.42 4.96 -0.58
C ASP A 4 16.16 4.73 -1.40
N LEU A 5 14.98 4.87 -0.78
CA LEU A 5 13.70 4.73 -1.47
C LEU A 5 13.54 5.79 -2.56
N ARG A 6 13.85 7.04 -2.25
CA ARG A 6 13.79 8.13 -3.22
C ARG A 6 14.71 7.87 -4.42
N SER A 7 15.95 7.50 -4.14
CA SER A 7 16.92 7.22 -5.22
C SER A 7 16.47 6.06 -6.11
N ALA A 8 15.84 5.05 -5.51
CA ALA A 8 15.41 3.86 -6.27
C ALA A 8 14.22 4.15 -7.18
N PHE A 9 13.28 5.02 -6.78
CA PHE A 9 12.00 5.17 -7.47
C PHE A 9 11.74 6.57 -8.04
N ASP A 10 12.71 7.45 -8.03
CA ASP A 10 12.52 8.84 -8.47
C ASP A 10 12.07 8.93 -9.94
N GLU A 11 12.54 8.03 -10.80
CA GLU A 11 12.17 8.01 -12.22
C GLU A 11 10.74 7.52 -12.46
N GLU A 12 10.23 6.60 -11.64
CA GLU A 12 8.93 5.96 -11.85
C GLU A 12 7.78 6.67 -11.15
N LYS A 13 8.05 7.62 -10.26
CA LYS A 13 7.01 8.27 -9.46
C LYS A 13 5.87 8.84 -10.28
N LYS A 14 6.19 9.52 -11.38
CA LYS A 14 5.20 10.14 -12.25
C LYS A 14 4.39 9.10 -13.03
N GLU A 15 5.08 8.12 -13.61
CA GLU A 15 4.46 7.08 -14.42
C GLU A 15 3.52 6.21 -13.59
N TRP A 16 3.94 5.85 -12.39
CA TRP A 16 3.15 5.00 -11.49
C TRP A 16 2.15 5.79 -10.63
N GLU A 17 2.15 7.11 -10.74
CA GLU A 17 1.38 7.99 -9.85
C GLU A 17 1.63 7.62 -8.38
N MET A 18 2.91 7.52 -8.06
CA MET A 18 3.41 7.10 -6.75
C MET A 18 4.04 8.28 -6.01
N GLU A 19 3.85 8.32 -4.72
CA GLU A 19 4.47 9.32 -3.85
C GLU A 19 5.25 8.65 -2.73
N ILE A 20 6.38 9.25 -2.37
CA ILE A 20 7.21 8.79 -1.26
C ILE A 20 7.22 9.88 -0.20
N GLY A 21 6.64 9.60 0.96
CA GLY A 21 6.60 10.52 2.09
C GLY A 21 7.82 10.41 2.99
N LYS A 22 8.15 11.51 3.65
CA LYS A 22 9.22 11.53 4.67
C LYS A 22 8.90 10.65 5.87
N ASP A 23 7.63 10.33 6.06
CA ASP A 23 7.13 9.41 7.09
C ASP A 23 7.32 7.94 6.71
N LEU A 24 8.08 7.67 5.64
CA LEU A 24 8.34 6.34 5.09
C LEU A 24 7.09 5.64 4.53
N SER A 25 6.11 6.43 4.10
CA SER A 25 4.96 5.90 3.35
C SER A 25 5.21 6.00 1.85
N ILE A 26 4.77 4.99 1.11
CA ILE A 26 4.71 5.00 -0.34
C ILE A 26 3.25 4.82 -0.72
N ARG A 27 2.70 5.78 -1.47
CA ARG A 27 1.30 5.81 -1.88
C ARG A 27 1.17 5.58 -3.37
N PHE A 28 0.22 4.71 -3.74
CA PHE A 28 -0.23 4.55 -5.12
C PHE A 28 -1.66 5.09 -5.18
N THR A 29 -1.86 6.21 -5.88
CA THR A 29 -3.08 7.02 -5.81
C THR A 29 -3.95 6.98 -7.06
N ASN A 30 -3.67 6.13 -8.04
CA ASN A 30 -4.54 5.96 -9.19
C ASN A 30 -5.51 4.78 -8.96
N PRO A 31 -6.75 5.02 -8.48
CA PRO A 31 -7.65 3.94 -8.12
C PRO A 31 -8.08 3.08 -9.30
N GLN A 32 -8.10 3.62 -10.52
CA GLN A 32 -8.48 2.87 -11.72
C GLN A 32 -7.41 1.86 -12.14
N VAL A 33 -6.17 2.13 -11.79
CA VAL A 33 -5.03 1.24 -12.09
C VAL A 33 -4.93 0.12 -11.06
N ILE A 34 -5.25 0.41 -9.80
CA ILE A 34 -4.97 -0.49 -8.67
C ILE A 34 -6.01 -1.60 -8.56
N PHE A 35 -7.29 -1.22 -8.47
CA PHE A 35 -8.41 -2.16 -8.34
C PHE A 35 -9.59 -1.68 -9.17
N ALA A 36 -10.36 -2.63 -9.71
CA ALA A 36 -11.67 -2.32 -10.30
C ALA A 36 -12.64 -1.90 -9.19
N LEU A 37 -13.65 -1.10 -9.54
CA LEU A 37 -14.64 -0.58 -8.60
C LEU A 37 -15.30 -1.71 -7.80
N GLY A 38 -15.24 -1.63 -6.49
CA GLY A 38 -15.82 -2.62 -5.58
C GLY A 38 -15.13 -3.99 -5.58
N LYS A 39 -14.03 -4.14 -6.30
CA LYS A 39 -13.28 -5.39 -6.41
C LYS A 39 -11.99 -5.34 -5.59
N SER A 40 -11.50 -6.51 -5.21
CA SER A 40 -10.26 -6.66 -4.44
C SER A 40 -9.13 -7.29 -5.24
N ASP A 41 -9.40 -7.80 -6.44
CA ASP A 41 -8.36 -8.39 -7.28
C ASP A 41 -7.43 -7.32 -7.83
N VAL A 42 -6.13 -7.58 -7.74
CA VAL A 42 -5.09 -6.69 -8.28
C VAL A 42 -5.21 -6.66 -9.81
N THR A 43 -5.35 -5.46 -10.39
CA THR A 43 -5.47 -5.33 -11.85
C THR A 43 -4.18 -5.76 -12.55
N PRO A 44 -4.26 -6.19 -13.84
CA PRO A 44 -3.05 -6.50 -14.61
C PRO A 44 -2.06 -5.33 -14.68
N THR A 45 -2.56 -4.09 -14.77
CA THR A 45 -1.71 -2.89 -14.79
C THR A 45 -0.95 -2.74 -13.46
N PHE A 46 -1.64 -2.91 -12.34
CA PHE A 46 -0.97 -2.81 -11.04
C PHE A 46 -0.03 -3.99 -10.79
N GLN A 47 -0.35 -5.18 -11.30
CA GLN A 47 0.56 -6.32 -11.25
C GLN A 47 1.92 -5.99 -11.89
N LYS A 48 1.91 -5.33 -13.05
CA LYS A 48 3.14 -4.90 -13.73
C LYS A 48 3.95 -3.93 -12.87
N ILE A 49 3.28 -2.99 -12.22
CA ILE A 49 3.93 -2.05 -11.30
C ILE A 49 4.54 -2.81 -10.13
N LEU A 50 3.78 -3.69 -9.50
CA LEU A 50 4.24 -4.48 -8.35
C LEU A 50 5.41 -5.41 -8.72
N ASN A 51 5.42 -5.98 -9.92
CA ASN A 51 6.52 -6.82 -10.39
C ASN A 51 7.86 -6.09 -10.42
N ASP A 52 7.84 -4.78 -10.69
CA ASP A 52 9.04 -3.95 -10.67
C ASP A 52 9.28 -3.36 -9.27
N PHE A 53 8.24 -2.85 -8.65
CA PHE A 53 8.32 -2.14 -7.37
C PHE A 53 8.74 -3.05 -6.21
N LEU A 54 8.05 -4.17 -6.00
CA LEU A 54 8.22 -4.98 -4.80
C LEU A 54 9.63 -5.56 -4.64
N PRO A 55 10.27 -6.13 -5.68
CA PRO A 55 11.64 -6.62 -5.53
C PRO A 55 12.62 -5.52 -5.14
N ARG A 56 12.52 -4.37 -5.78
CA ARG A 56 13.41 -3.22 -5.49
C ARG A 56 13.16 -2.67 -4.09
N TYR A 57 11.90 -2.59 -3.68
CA TYR A 57 11.50 -2.13 -2.36
C TYR A 57 12.06 -3.04 -1.27
N PHE A 58 11.82 -4.32 -1.36
CA PHE A 58 12.27 -5.26 -0.33
C PHE A 58 13.78 -5.50 -0.36
N ASN A 59 14.43 -5.37 -1.51
CA ASN A 59 15.90 -5.40 -1.56
C ASN A 59 16.51 -4.27 -0.72
N ILE A 60 15.89 -3.10 -0.71
CA ILE A 60 16.34 -2.00 0.15
C ILE A 60 16.09 -2.34 1.61
N LEU A 61 14.88 -2.77 1.96
CA LEU A 61 14.50 -2.98 3.36
C LEU A 61 15.21 -4.16 4.01
N LEU A 62 15.62 -5.14 3.22
CA LEU A 62 16.37 -6.32 3.70
C LEU A 62 17.86 -6.06 3.92
N LYS A 63 18.34 -4.84 3.66
CA LYS A 63 19.74 -4.48 3.98
C LYS A 63 19.99 -4.66 5.47
N GLU A 64 21.16 -5.20 5.79
CA GLU A 64 21.54 -5.47 7.19
C GLU A 64 21.45 -4.23 8.07
N GLU A 65 21.79 -3.05 7.53
CA GLU A 65 21.74 -1.78 8.28
C GLU A 65 20.33 -1.37 8.73
N TYR A 66 19.28 -1.92 8.12
CA TYR A 66 17.88 -1.59 8.45
C TYR A 66 17.20 -2.65 9.32
N ARG A 67 17.80 -3.82 9.42
CA ARG A 67 17.21 -4.99 10.04
C ARG A 67 16.70 -4.76 11.46
N THR A 68 17.45 -4.05 12.27
CA THR A 68 17.07 -3.76 13.67
C THR A 68 16.25 -2.49 13.82
N ARG A 69 16.13 -1.70 12.75
CA ARG A 69 15.44 -0.41 12.78
C ARG A 69 13.97 -0.52 12.38
N ILE A 70 13.64 -1.49 11.53
CA ILE A 70 12.27 -1.69 11.05
C ILE A 70 11.52 -2.57 12.04
N LYS A 71 10.36 -2.11 12.47
CA LYS A 71 9.46 -2.84 13.36
C LYS A 71 8.30 -3.49 12.62
N GLU A 72 7.77 -2.78 11.63
CA GLU A 72 6.63 -3.25 10.85
C GLU A 72 6.67 -2.65 9.45
N ILE A 73 6.23 -3.42 8.47
CA ILE A 73 5.98 -2.94 7.10
C ILE A 73 4.49 -3.17 6.85
N ARG A 74 3.72 -2.10 6.77
CA ARG A 74 2.26 -2.17 6.62
C ARG A 74 1.87 -2.05 5.16
N ILE A 75 1.06 -2.97 4.69
CA ILE A 75 0.32 -2.80 3.45
C ILE A 75 -1.06 -2.29 3.85
N GLU A 76 -1.42 -1.07 3.45
CA GLU A 76 -2.65 -0.42 3.87
C GLU A 76 -3.57 -0.21 2.68
N GLY A 77 -4.80 -0.69 2.80
CA GLY A 77 -5.88 -0.37 1.87
C GLY A 77 -6.72 0.78 2.43
N HIS A 78 -7.01 1.75 1.57
CA HIS A 78 -7.82 2.93 1.91
C HIS A 78 -8.94 3.10 0.88
N THR A 79 -10.11 3.53 1.33
CA THR A 79 -11.28 3.75 0.48
C THR A 79 -11.75 5.20 0.55
N ASP A 80 -12.69 5.57 -0.33
CA ASP A 80 -13.49 6.76 -0.16
C ASP A 80 -14.74 6.44 0.67
N THR A 81 -15.68 7.38 0.73
CA THR A 81 -16.91 7.24 1.52
C THR A 81 -18.06 6.54 0.78
N LEU A 82 -17.81 6.01 -0.41
CA LEU A 82 -18.83 5.26 -1.16
C LEU A 82 -19.24 4.02 -0.36
N ALA A 83 -20.54 3.89 -0.08
CA ALA A 83 -21.05 2.79 0.73
C ALA A 83 -20.89 1.44 0.03
N ILE A 84 -20.41 0.45 0.78
CA ILE A 84 -20.29 -0.95 0.34
C ILE A 84 -21.17 -1.80 1.24
N TYR A 85 -22.35 -2.15 0.73
CA TYR A 85 -23.33 -2.91 1.49
C TYR A 85 -23.26 -4.42 1.27
N SER A 86 -22.51 -4.88 0.27
CA SER A 86 -22.38 -6.31 -0.02
C SER A 86 -21.69 -7.11 1.09
N LYS A 87 -20.90 -6.43 1.93
CA LYS A 87 -20.12 -7.06 3.00
C LYS A 87 -20.65 -6.75 4.40
N SER A 88 -21.39 -5.64 4.55
CA SER A 88 -21.94 -5.22 5.84
C SER A 88 -23.05 -4.18 5.63
N SER A 89 -24.01 -4.12 6.52
CA SER A 89 -25.03 -3.05 6.55
C SER A 89 -24.45 -1.72 7.04
N ASP A 90 -23.33 -1.75 7.75
CA ASP A 90 -22.56 -0.57 8.14
C ASP A 90 -21.58 -0.21 7.03
N PRO A 91 -21.73 0.97 6.36
CA PRO A 91 -20.85 1.36 5.26
C PRO A 91 -19.36 1.45 5.65
N TYR A 92 -19.08 1.88 6.88
CA TYR A 92 -17.71 1.95 7.36
C TYR A 92 -17.10 0.56 7.46
N ILE A 93 -17.80 -0.39 8.07
CA ILE A 93 -17.35 -1.77 8.21
C ILE A 93 -17.25 -2.45 6.85
N GLY A 94 -18.20 -2.22 5.94
CA GLY A 94 -18.12 -2.73 4.58
C GLY A 94 -16.83 -2.29 3.88
N ASN A 95 -16.44 -1.05 4.06
CA ASN A 95 -15.18 -0.52 3.52
C ASN A 95 -13.94 -1.04 4.28
N VAL A 96 -14.03 -1.31 5.58
CA VAL A 96 -12.96 -2.01 6.31
C VAL A 96 -12.69 -3.37 5.66
N LEU A 97 -13.74 -4.15 5.45
CA LEU A 97 -13.63 -5.49 4.87
C LEU A 97 -13.07 -5.44 3.44
N LEU A 98 -13.55 -4.51 2.61
CA LEU A 98 -13.04 -4.34 1.26
C LEU A 98 -11.56 -3.92 1.26
N SER A 99 -11.20 -2.93 2.05
CA SER A 99 -9.82 -2.46 2.12
C SER A 99 -8.88 -3.51 2.72
N GLN A 100 -9.35 -4.28 3.70
CA GLN A 100 -8.61 -5.41 4.26
C GLN A 100 -8.35 -6.50 3.20
N GLU A 101 -9.37 -6.84 2.43
CA GLU A 101 -9.25 -7.81 1.36
C GLU A 101 -8.27 -7.36 0.28
N ARG A 102 -8.30 -6.07 -0.09
CA ARG A 102 -7.39 -5.48 -1.07
C ARG A 102 -5.92 -5.57 -0.61
N SER A 103 -5.64 -5.19 0.62
CA SER A 103 -4.27 -5.28 1.15
C SER A 103 -3.82 -6.74 1.29
N ALA A 104 -4.71 -7.65 1.67
CA ALA A 104 -4.41 -9.08 1.72
C ALA A 104 -4.09 -9.64 0.32
N LYS A 105 -4.80 -9.19 -0.73
CA LYS A 105 -4.54 -9.60 -2.11
C LYS A 105 -3.19 -9.11 -2.62
N VAL A 106 -2.76 -7.91 -2.23
CA VAL A 106 -1.43 -7.42 -2.56
C VAL A 106 -0.36 -8.29 -1.90
N LEU A 107 -0.53 -8.63 -0.64
CA LEU A 107 0.39 -9.52 0.08
C LEU A 107 0.43 -10.92 -0.55
N GLU A 108 -0.73 -11.47 -0.89
CA GLU A 108 -0.81 -12.77 -1.57
C GLU A 108 -0.07 -12.75 -2.90
N TYR A 109 -0.26 -11.70 -3.70
CA TYR A 109 0.45 -11.52 -4.96
C TYR A 109 1.96 -11.51 -4.77
N PHE A 110 2.45 -10.77 -3.76
CA PHE A 110 3.87 -10.73 -3.43
C PHE A 110 4.42 -12.12 -3.07
N ARG A 111 3.71 -12.88 -2.24
CA ARG A 111 4.17 -14.19 -1.79
C ARG A 111 4.20 -15.23 -2.92
N GLN A 112 3.48 -14.99 -4.01
CA GLN A 112 3.48 -15.86 -5.19
C GLN A 112 4.53 -15.48 -6.23
N MET A 113 5.20 -14.34 -6.07
CA MET A 113 6.26 -13.91 -7.00
C MET A 113 7.49 -14.78 -6.90
N GLU A 114 8.15 -15.00 -8.05
CA GLU A 114 9.44 -15.72 -8.07
C GLU A 114 10.49 -15.05 -7.18
N TYR A 115 10.48 -13.72 -7.13
CA TYR A 115 11.35 -12.97 -6.22
C TYR A 115 11.21 -13.45 -4.77
N TYR A 116 9.97 -13.54 -4.26
CA TYR A 116 9.73 -14.00 -2.89
C TYR A 116 10.17 -15.46 -2.71
N LYS A 117 9.79 -16.33 -3.66
CA LYS A 117 10.12 -17.75 -3.60
C LYS A 117 11.62 -18.03 -3.56
N ASN A 118 12.42 -17.16 -4.20
CA ASN A 118 13.87 -17.27 -4.27
C ASN A 118 14.61 -16.63 -3.09
N LEU A 119 13.90 -15.98 -2.16
CA LEU A 119 14.51 -15.46 -0.94
C LEU A 119 14.98 -16.61 -0.04
N SER A 120 15.99 -16.34 0.78
CA SER A 120 16.41 -17.31 1.80
C SER A 120 15.31 -17.51 2.85
N GLU A 121 15.35 -18.61 3.56
CA GLU A 121 14.40 -18.86 4.66
C GLU A 121 14.48 -17.78 5.74
N LYS A 122 15.66 -17.30 6.04
CA LYS A 122 15.87 -16.18 6.98
C LYS A 122 15.18 -14.90 6.51
N GLN A 123 15.30 -14.58 5.21
CA GLN A 123 14.65 -13.39 4.64
C GLN A 123 13.12 -13.53 4.65
N LYS A 124 12.61 -14.72 4.32
CA LYS A 124 11.16 -15.00 4.37
C LYS A 124 10.62 -14.87 5.79
N GLU A 125 11.31 -15.40 6.77
CA GLU A 125 10.93 -15.25 8.18
C GLU A 125 10.96 -13.78 8.62
N GLN A 126 11.96 -13.03 8.20
CA GLN A 126 12.06 -11.60 8.49
C GLN A 126 10.88 -10.84 7.91
N LEU A 127 10.53 -11.10 6.65
CA LEU A 127 9.40 -10.46 5.99
C LEU A 127 8.06 -10.87 6.61
N GLN A 128 7.92 -12.13 7.00
CA GLN A 128 6.72 -12.60 7.69
C GLN A 128 6.53 -11.91 9.04
N TYR A 129 7.61 -11.64 9.74
CA TYR A 129 7.57 -10.91 11.01
C TYR A 129 7.20 -9.43 10.80
N TRP A 130 7.73 -8.80 9.74
CA TRP A 130 7.51 -7.37 9.50
C TRP A 130 6.18 -7.03 8.84
N ILE A 131 5.76 -7.81 7.83
CA ILE A 131 4.67 -7.42 6.95
C ILE A 131 3.32 -7.70 7.59
N THR A 132 2.46 -6.68 7.59
CA THR A 132 1.05 -6.79 7.98
C THR A 132 0.17 -6.24 6.85
N ALA A 133 -1.03 -6.78 6.71
CA ALA A 133 -2.03 -6.32 5.77
C ALA A 133 -3.18 -5.67 6.54
N ASN A 134 -3.52 -4.43 6.21
CA ASN A 134 -4.40 -3.59 7.01
C ASN A 134 -5.47 -2.93 6.13
N GLY A 135 -6.69 -2.89 6.64
CA GLY A 135 -7.80 -2.19 6.00
C GLY A 135 -8.26 -1.02 6.85
N LEU A 136 -8.11 0.21 6.35
CA LEU A 136 -8.41 1.42 7.11
C LEU A 136 -9.73 2.08 6.69
N SER A 137 -10.47 1.48 5.77
CA SER A 137 -11.75 2.03 5.31
C SER A 137 -11.56 3.49 4.84
N TYR A 138 -12.47 4.38 5.21
CA TYR A 138 -12.36 5.80 4.92
C TYR A 138 -12.03 6.65 6.15
N GLY A 139 -11.33 6.04 7.13
CA GLY A 139 -10.85 6.80 8.30
C GLY A 139 -9.71 7.77 8.00
N ARG A 140 -9.03 7.60 6.87
CA ARG A 140 -7.86 8.40 6.47
C ARG A 140 -8.03 8.97 5.08
N THR A 141 -9.21 9.52 4.76
CA THR A 141 -9.45 10.16 3.45
C THR A 141 -8.54 11.37 3.26
N LEU A 142 -8.21 11.64 2.00
CA LEU A 142 -7.35 12.74 1.60
C LEU A 142 -8.15 13.85 0.94
N ASP A 143 -7.64 15.08 1.05
CA ASP A 143 -8.14 16.26 0.35
C ASP A 143 -7.45 16.44 -1.02
N ASP A 144 -7.74 17.57 -1.71
CA ASP A 144 -7.15 17.86 -3.02
C ASP A 144 -5.64 18.05 -2.97
N ASN A 145 -5.09 18.38 -1.82
CA ASN A 145 -3.64 18.54 -1.59
C ASN A 145 -2.99 17.26 -1.04
N LYS A 146 -3.74 16.16 -1.02
CA LYS A 146 -3.29 14.86 -0.50
C LYS A 146 -2.91 14.89 0.98
N GLN A 147 -3.50 15.82 1.72
CA GLN A 147 -3.42 15.87 3.18
C GLN A 147 -4.61 15.11 3.78
N GLU A 148 -4.45 14.55 4.97
CA GLU A 148 -5.57 13.90 5.65
C GLU A 148 -6.69 14.92 5.91
N SER A 149 -7.87 14.68 5.34
CA SER A 149 -9.01 15.60 5.42
C SER A 149 -9.50 15.81 6.86
N PHE A 150 -9.34 14.81 7.71
CA PHE A 150 -9.66 14.92 9.14
C PHE A 150 -8.84 16.01 9.82
N LEU A 151 -7.58 16.18 9.41
CA LEU A 151 -6.66 17.18 9.99
C LEU A 151 -6.77 18.53 9.30
N SER A 152 -6.92 18.54 7.98
CA SER A 152 -6.99 19.79 7.20
C SER A 152 -8.36 20.44 7.24
N HIS A 153 -9.44 19.67 7.51
CA HIS A 153 -10.84 20.09 7.44
C HIS A 153 -11.27 20.53 6.02
N GLU A 154 -10.49 20.16 5.00
CA GLU A 154 -10.82 20.42 3.60
C GLU A 154 -11.68 19.29 3.03
N PRO A 155 -12.43 19.56 1.93
CA PRO A 155 -13.26 18.54 1.29
C PRO A 155 -12.47 17.30 0.85
N ILE A 156 -13.11 16.14 0.95
CA ILE A 156 -12.52 14.86 0.58
C ILE A 156 -12.36 14.78 -0.95
N ASN A 157 -11.18 14.35 -1.39
CA ASN A 157 -10.95 13.93 -2.77
C ASN A 157 -11.09 12.41 -2.83
N ALA A 158 -12.17 11.93 -3.46
CA ALA A 158 -12.47 10.51 -3.50
C ALA A 158 -11.39 9.72 -4.25
N ASN A 159 -10.86 10.26 -5.35
CA ASN A 159 -9.84 9.59 -6.15
C ASN A 159 -8.54 9.42 -5.37
N TYR A 160 -8.08 10.44 -4.68
CA TYR A 160 -6.85 10.35 -3.86
C TYR A 160 -7.04 9.48 -2.63
N SER A 161 -8.28 9.38 -2.12
CA SER A 161 -8.58 8.57 -0.94
C SER A 161 -8.54 7.08 -1.22
N ARG A 162 -8.93 6.64 -2.43
CA ARG A 162 -8.86 5.25 -2.87
C ARG A 162 -7.44 4.90 -3.26
N ARG A 163 -6.68 4.29 -2.36
CA ARG A 163 -5.26 4.05 -2.56
C ARG A 163 -4.74 2.82 -1.82
N VAL A 164 -3.55 2.41 -2.18
CA VAL A 164 -2.73 1.46 -1.42
C VAL A 164 -1.49 2.22 -0.93
N GLU A 165 -1.16 2.05 0.33
CA GLU A 165 0.06 2.58 0.92
C GLU A 165 0.92 1.44 1.46
N PHE A 166 2.23 1.57 1.28
CA PHE A 166 3.23 0.78 1.98
C PHE A 166 3.89 1.69 3.01
N ARG A 167 3.77 1.34 4.28
CA ARG A 167 4.27 2.18 5.36
C ARG A 167 5.25 1.42 6.22
N ILE A 168 6.42 2.02 6.45
CA ILE A 168 7.45 1.46 7.33
C ILE A 168 7.33 2.10 8.70
N ILE A 169 7.22 1.27 9.72
CA ILE A 169 7.24 1.69 11.13
C ILE A 169 8.62 1.35 11.68
N THR A 170 9.27 2.38 12.23
CA THR A 170 10.61 2.25 12.84
C THR A 170 10.59 2.37 14.35
#